data_05e73cc858b358e13b573ef017608c52
#
_entry.id   05e73cc858b358e13b573ef017608c52
#
_cell.length_a   1.000
_cell.length_b   1.000
_cell.length_c   1.000
_cell.angle_alpha   90.00
_cell.angle_beta   90.00
_cell.angle_gamma   90.00
#
_symmetry.space_group_name_H-M   'P 1'
#
loop_
_entity.id
_entity.type
_entity.pdbx_description
1 polymer ?
#
loop_
_entity_poly.entity_id
_entity_poly.type
_entity_poly.pdbx_seq_one_letter_code
_entity_poly.pdbx_strand_id
1 'polypeptide(L)'
;MTSLGTALPYGMRDVKITEYADAGGTVLGDTSLDLAHMQTFSWSETEEFQTLRGDDKLVTTRGQGAQVDASLEAGGISLPVWAIFTGGQIIEEGLAPNRRVILRKFSTASRKYFRAEGQAISDSGGDIHAILYRCRCNDSIEGEFADGEFFITSASFLALPLLDADFDLLYDFVQNETATAIPTTPVANPTLLAAPVLTAGTTSATTQVLNFTDVPTATTHQVYEKQGAGSWAAVSSARGGQPADVVTTTITGLVTATQYSYKIVAKKTNSTSDYSNTVTITTS
;
A
#
# COMPACT_ATOMS: atom_id res chain seq x y z
N MET A 1 -13.42 -1.23 16.44
CA MET A 1 -12.10 -1.77 16.06
C MET A 1 -11.26 -1.84 17.31
N THR A 2 -10.79 -3.03 17.67
CA THR A 2 -9.66 -3.14 18.61
C THR A 2 -8.46 -2.64 17.82
N SER A 3 -7.87 -1.51 18.23
CA SER A 3 -6.61 -1.06 17.65
C SER A 3 -5.53 -2.07 18.02
N LEU A 4 -4.71 -2.45 17.05
CA LEU A 4 -3.43 -3.09 17.37
C LEU A 4 -2.65 -2.15 18.31
N GLY A 5 -1.97 -2.71 19.32
CA GLY A 5 -1.11 -1.92 20.21
C GLY A 5 0.01 -1.23 19.41
N THR A 6 0.80 -0.40 20.09
CA THR A 6 1.96 0.23 19.49
C THR A 6 2.97 -0.85 19.09
N ALA A 7 3.34 -0.89 17.81
CA ALA A 7 4.42 -1.73 17.34
C ALA A 7 5.78 -1.15 17.77
N LEU A 8 6.70 -2.02 18.14
CA LEU A 8 8.08 -1.68 18.49
C LEU A 8 9.03 -2.39 17.51
N PRO A 9 9.11 -1.89 16.24
CA PRO A 9 9.96 -2.53 15.24
C PRO A 9 11.43 -2.43 15.65
N TYR A 10 12.14 -3.55 15.55
CA TYR A 10 13.58 -3.64 15.84
C TYR A 10 14.32 -4.35 14.73
N GLY A 11 15.27 -3.63 14.14
CA GLY A 11 16.06 -4.12 13.02
C GLY A 11 15.28 -4.28 11.72
N MET A 12 16.00 -4.42 10.64
CA MET A 12 15.45 -4.71 9.33
C MET A 12 15.46 -6.20 9.07
N ARG A 13 14.38 -6.75 8.54
CA ARG A 13 14.22 -8.17 8.23
C ARG A 13 14.44 -8.48 6.77
N ASP A 14 13.79 -7.71 5.90
CA ASP A 14 13.74 -7.97 4.47
C ASP A 14 13.46 -6.67 3.69
N VAL A 15 13.98 -6.57 2.46
CA VAL A 15 13.57 -5.53 1.50
C VAL A 15 13.45 -6.15 0.13
N LYS A 16 12.32 -5.88 -0.53
CA LYS A 16 12.08 -6.31 -1.91
C LYS A 16 11.84 -5.13 -2.83
N ILE A 17 12.35 -5.27 -4.03
CA ILE A 17 12.21 -4.29 -5.11
C ILE A 17 11.40 -4.94 -6.24
N THR A 18 10.30 -4.30 -6.64
CA THR A 18 9.46 -4.75 -7.75
C THR A 18 9.49 -3.72 -8.87
N GLU A 19 9.98 -4.11 -10.04
CA GLU A 19 10.02 -3.24 -11.23
C GLU A 19 8.59 -2.99 -11.75
N TYR A 20 8.34 -1.80 -12.29
CA TYR A 20 7.17 -1.55 -13.12
C TYR A 20 7.45 -1.98 -14.55
N ALA A 21 6.51 -2.69 -15.16
CA ALA A 21 6.64 -3.25 -16.51
C ALA A 21 6.62 -2.17 -17.61
N ASP A 22 6.04 -1.01 -17.31
CA ASP A 22 5.90 0.10 -18.24
C ASP A 22 6.78 1.29 -17.86
N ALA A 23 7.14 2.11 -18.87
CA ALA A 23 7.97 3.29 -18.67
C ALA A 23 7.30 4.41 -17.86
N GLY A 24 5.98 4.37 -17.70
CA GLY A 24 5.19 5.33 -16.92
C GLY A 24 5.13 4.99 -15.42
N GLY A 25 5.45 3.75 -15.03
CA GLY A 25 5.33 3.27 -13.65
C GLY A 25 3.87 3.10 -13.23
N THR A 26 3.03 2.55 -14.11
CA THR A 26 1.60 2.31 -13.85
C THR A 26 1.28 0.82 -13.67
N VAL A 27 1.99 -0.06 -14.37
CA VAL A 27 1.78 -1.50 -14.36
C VAL A 27 2.89 -2.16 -13.54
N LEU A 28 2.54 -2.66 -12.35
CA LEU A 28 3.49 -3.37 -11.50
C LEU A 28 3.88 -4.71 -12.15
N GLY A 29 5.15 -5.05 -12.10
CA GLY A 29 5.67 -6.32 -12.60
C GLY A 29 5.26 -7.51 -11.75
N ASP A 30 5.51 -8.72 -12.23
CA ASP A 30 5.02 -9.96 -11.61
C ASP A 30 5.98 -10.57 -10.58
N THR A 31 7.17 -10.03 -10.42
CA THR A 31 8.21 -10.60 -9.55
C THR A 31 8.89 -9.52 -8.73
N SER A 32 8.97 -9.75 -7.43
CA SER A 32 9.76 -8.95 -6.50
C SER A 32 11.17 -9.55 -6.38
N LEU A 33 12.17 -8.70 -6.52
CA LEU A 33 13.57 -9.07 -6.32
C LEU A 33 13.96 -8.85 -4.86
N ASP A 34 14.56 -9.85 -4.26
CA ASP A 34 15.11 -9.78 -2.91
C ASP A 34 16.42 -9.00 -2.91
N LEU A 35 16.56 -8.08 -1.96
CA LEU A 35 17.79 -7.34 -1.72
C LEU A 35 18.43 -7.87 -0.43
N ALA A 36 19.24 -8.90 -0.59
CA ALA A 36 19.90 -9.57 0.54
C ALA A 36 20.85 -8.65 1.30
N HIS A 37 21.08 -8.97 2.58
CA HIS A 37 22.04 -8.28 3.45
C HIS A 37 21.79 -6.76 3.59
N MET A 38 20.52 -6.37 3.68
CA MET A 38 20.13 -4.99 3.91
C MET A 38 20.67 -4.45 5.23
N GLN A 39 21.23 -3.25 5.19
CA GLN A 39 21.74 -2.53 6.34
C GLN A 39 20.81 -1.38 6.72
N THR A 40 20.39 -0.58 5.75
CA THR A 40 19.50 0.54 5.97
C THR A 40 18.43 0.63 4.87
N PHE A 41 17.23 1.05 5.28
CA PHE A 41 16.16 1.50 4.40
C PHE A 41 15.50 2.69 5.09
N SER A 42 15.75 3.88 4.59
CA SER A 42 15.30 5.13 5.20
C SER A 42 14.46 5.95 4.22
N TRP A 43 13.58 6.76 4.77
CA TRP A 43 12.74 7.67 4.01
C TRP A 43 12.48 8.94 4.80
N SER A 44 12.23 10.03 4.09
CA SER A 44 11.86 11.33 4.63
C SER A 44 10.78 11.94 3.77
N GLU A 45 9.62 12.23 4.34
CA GLU A 45 8.55 12.96 3.67
C GLU A 45 8.81 14.46 3.79
N THR A 46 8.63 15.16 2.67
CA THR A 46 8.73 16.62 2.60
C THR A 46 7.52 17.18 1.85
N GLU A 47 6.97 18.29 2.34
CA GLU A 47 5.92 19.02 1.68
C GLU A 47 6.30 20.51 1.63
N GLU A 48 6.19 21.12 0.45
CA GLU A 48 6.41 22.56 0.30
C GLU A 48 5.11 23.33 0.57
N PHE A 49 5.22 24.37 1.40
CA PHE A 49 4.11 25.25 1.73
C PHE A 49 4.32 26.64 1.15
N GLN A 50 3.32 27.10 0.40
CA GLN A 50 3.23 28.52 0.02
C GLN A 50 2.40 29.29 1.05
N THR A 51 2.92 30.44 1.47
CA THR A 51 2.25 31.32 2.43
C THR A 51 1.79 32.60 1.75
N LEU A 52 0.54 32.95 1.90
CA LEU A 52 0.01 34.26 1.53
C LEU A 52 0.06 35.21 2.74
N ARG A 53 0.72 36.33 2.58
CA ARG A 53 0.77 37.42 3.57
C ARG A 53 0.06 38.63 3.04
N GLY A 54 -0.64 39.37 3.90
CA GLY A 54 -1.29 40.64 3.61
C GLY A 54 -1.36 41.47 4.88
N ASP A 55 -1.14 42.80 4.78
CA ASP A 55 -1.18 43.74 5.90
C ASP A 55 -0.33 43.29 7.12
N ASP A 56 0.90 42.82 6.85
CA ASP A 56 1.85 42.27 7.84
C ASP A 56 1.38 41.04 8.61
N LYS A 57 0.33 40.38 8.15
CA LYS A 57 -0.21 39.16 8.75
C LYS A 57 -0.14 37.98 7.80
N LEU A 58 0.02 36.76 8.37
CA LEU A 58 -0.17 35.54 7.66
C LEU A 58 -1.67 35.34 7.41
N VAL A 59 -2.08 35.28 6.14
CA VAL A 59 -3.49 35.13 5.74
C VAL A 59 -3.84 33.66 5.58
N THR A 60 -3.02 32.89 4.87
CA THR A 60 -3.24 31.45 4.62
C THR A 60 -1.96 30.76 4.19
N THR A 61 -1.93 29.43 4.35
CA THR A 61 -0.87 28.54 3.88
C THR A 61 -1.48 27.45 3.01
N ARG A 62 -0.86 27.12 1.89
CA ARG A 62 -1.27 26.04 1.00
C ARG A 62 -0.10 25.09 0.75
N GLY A 63 -0.29 23.79 1.03
CA GLY A 63 0.63 22.74 0.64
C GLY A 63 0.59 22.48 -0.88
N GLN A 64 1.72 22.06 -1.44
CA GLN A 64 1.89 21.75 -2.87
C GLN A 64 1.95 20.26 -3.17
N GLY A 65 1.66 19.43 -2.17
CA GLY A 65 1.78 17.98 -2.24
C GLY A 65 3.09 17.47 -1.63
N ALA A 66 3.02 16.28 -1.07
CA ALA A 66 4.15 15.62 -0.44
C ALA A 66 4.96 14.80 -1.46
N GLN A 67 6.26 14.69 -1.21
CA GLN A 67 7.16 13.75 -1.85
C GLN A 67 7.97 13.01 -0.78
N VAL A 68 8.47 11.83 -1.12
CA VAL A 68 9.32 11.05 -0.21
C VAL A 68 10.67 10.83 -0.85
N ASP A 69 11.71 11.36 -0.22
CA ASP A 69 13.09 11.02 -0.50
C ASP A 69 13.46 9.78 0.32
N ALA A 70 14.04 8.78 -0.32
CA ALA A 70 14.40 7.53 0.33
C ALA A 70 15.80 7.08 -0.09
N SER A 71 16.43 6.29 0.77
CA SER A 71 17.72 5.67 0.48
C SER A 71 17.79 4.26 1.05
N LEU A 72 18.64 3.45 0.46
CA LEU A 72 18.91 2.11 0.92
C LEU A 72 20.40 1.79 0.83
N GLU A 73 20.85 0.90 1.73
CA GLU A 73 22.18 0.32 1.72
C GLU A 73 22.08 -1.20 1.90
N ALA A 74 22.79 -1.93 1.05
CA ALA A 74 22.81 -3.40 1.08
C ALA A 74 24.21 -3.94 0.90
N GLY A 75 24.57 -4.95 1.66
CA GLY A 75 25.83 -5.67 1.49
C GLY A 75 25.82 -6.53 0.23
N GLY A 76 26.84 -6.35 -0.61
CA GLY A 76 26.97 -7.08 -1.86
C GLY A 76 26.32 -6.40 -3.06
N ILE A 77 26.30 -7.10 -4.18
CA ILE A 77 25.79 -6.59 -5.45
C ILE A 77 24.73 -7.53 -6.04
N SER A 78 23.54 -6.99 -6.30
CA SER A 78 22.49 -7.67 -7.03
C SER A 78 22.36 -7.05 -8.42
N LEU A 79 22.90 -7.69 -9.45
CA LEU A 79 22.86 -7.15 -10.82
C LEU A 79 21.44 -6.92 -11.34
N PRO A 80 20.42 -7.78 -11.05
CA PRO A 80 19.05 -7.50 -11.42
C PRO A 80 18.50 -6.21 -10.78
N VAL A 81 18.74 -5.98 -9.48
CA VAL A 81 18.32 -4.73 -8.81
C VAL A 81 19.07 -3.52 -9.37
N TRP A 82 20.36 -3.65 -9.63
CA TRP A 82 21.14 -2.61 -10.30
C TRP A 82 20.62 -2.26 -11.69
N ALA A 83 20.11 -3.26 -12.44
CA ALA A 83 19.47 -3.01 -13.74
C ALA A 83 18.23 -2.13 -13.61
N ILE A 84 17.43 -2.30 -12.56
CA ILE A 84 16.27 -1.46 -12.28
C ILE A 84 16.74 -0.03 -11.94
N PHE A 85 17.65 0.12 -10.99
CA PHE A 85 18.13 1.41 -10.50
C PHE A 85 18.81 2.23 -11.59
N THR A 86 19.62 1.59 -12.42
CA THR A 86 20.35 2.25 -13.50
C THR A 86 19.58 2.32 -14.82
N GLY A 87 18.57 1.48 -15.03
CA GLY A 87 17.92 1.26 -16.33
C GLY A 87 18.81 0.44 -17.30
N GLY A 88 19.71 -0.37 -16.75
CA GLY A 88 20.56 -1.28 -17.53
C GLY A 88 19.80 -2.52 -18.01
N GLN A 89 20.47 -3.33 -18.81
CA GLN A 89 19.97 -4.62 -19.31
C GLN A 89 20.82 -5.74 -18.74
N ILE A 90 20.17 -6.84 -18.34
CA ILE A 90 20.87 -8.07 -17.95
C ILE A 90 21.04 -8.96 -19.17
N ILE A 91 22.26 -9.42 -19.38
CA ILE A 91 22.64 -10.37 -20.43
C ILE A 91 23.27 -11.57 -19.73
N GLU A 92 22.79 -12.75 -20.04
CA GLU A 92 23.36 -14.01 -19.57
C GLU A 92 24.06 -14.73 -20.70
N GLU A 93 25.29 -15.17 -20.47
CA GLU A 93 26.12 -15.88 -21.45
C GLU A 93 26.74 -17.13 -20.83
N GLY A 94 26.85 -18.18 -21.65
CA GLY A 94 27.46 -19.44 -21.23
C GLY A 94 26.54 -20.35 -20.43
N LEU A 95 27.08 -21.49 -20.01
CA LEU A 95 26.41 -22.48 -19.17
C LEU A 95 27.28 -22.78 -17.95
N ALA A 96 26.64 -23.25 -16.86
CA ALA A 96 27.40 -23.65 -15.67
C ALA A 96 28.48 -24.69 -16.03
N PRO A 97 29.71 -24.59 -15.44
CA PRO A 97 30.13 -23.64 -14.41
C PRO A 97 30.64 -22.29 -14.95
N ASN A 98 30.65 -22.06 -16.26
CA ASN A 98 31.23 -20.87 -16.89
C ASN A 98 30.16 -19.81 -17.26
N ARG A 99 29.00 -19.88 -16.65
CA ARG A 99 27.93 -18.88 -16.81
C ARG A 99 28.37 -17.53 -16.28
N ARG A 100 28.11 -16.48 -17.03
CA ARG A 100 28.33 -15.10 -16.58
C ARG A 100 27.08 -14.26 -16.80
N VAL A 101 26.83 -13.35 -15.88
CA VAL A 101 25.74 -12.39 -15.95
C VAL A 101 26.35 -11.00 -16.06
N ILE A 102 25.92 -10.24 -17.05
CA ILE A 102 26.45 -8.94 -17.41
C ILE A 102 25.34 -7.90 -17.24
N LEU A 103 25.61 -6.88 -16.44
CA LEU A 103 24.80 -5.66 -16.46
C LEU A 103 25.37 -4.71 -17.50
N ARG A 104 24.61 -4.39 -18.54
CA ARG A 104 24.99 -3.45 -19.59
C ARG A 104 24.17 -2.17 -19.49
N LYS A 105 24.81 -1.05 -19.24
CA LYS A 105 24.18 0.27 -19.17
C LYS A 105 24.51 1.09 -20.43
N PHE A 106 23.47 1.60 -21.09
CA PHE A 106 23.61 2.57 -22.17
C PHE A 106 23.34 3.99 -21.61
N SER A 107 24.09 4.98 -22.10
CA SER A 107 23.94 6.38 -21.68
C SER A 107 22.55 6.95 -21.95
N THR A 108 21.87 6.46 -22.97
CA THR A 108 20.50 6.87 -23.34
C THR A 108 19.40 6.11 -22.59
N ALA A 109 19.74 5.06 -21.84
CA ALA A 109 18.74 4.28 -21.13
C ALA A 109 18.22 5.04 -19.90
N SER A 110 16.90 5.18 -19.80
CA SER A 110 16.23 5.79 -18.65
C SER A 110 16.18 4.83 -17.47
N ARG A 111 16.27 5.38 -16.26
CA ARG A 111 16.06 4.65 -15.02
C ARG A 111 14.61 4.19 -14.94
N LYS A 112 14.38 3.00 -14.40
CA LYS A 112 13.06 2.39 -14.33
C LYS A 112 12.31 2.83 -13.07
N TYR A 113 10.99 2.76 -13.10
CA TYR A 113 10.18 2.86 -11.89
C TYR A 113 10.13 1.51 -11.17
N PHE A 114 10.06 1.57 -9.85
CA PHE A 114 9.95 0.39 -9.00
C PHE A 114 9.15 0.69 -7.74
N ARG A 115 8.62 -0.36 -7.11
CA ARG A 115 8.09 -0.33 -5.76
C ARG A 115 9.14 -0.89 -4.81
N ALA A 116 9.38 -0.20 -3.70
CA ALA A 116 10.23 -0.66 -2.62
C ALA A 116 9.37 -1.03 -1.40
N GLU A 117 9.59 -2.22 -0.85
CA GLU A 117 8.88 -2.71 0.33
C GLU A 117 9.88 -3.24 1.34
N GLY A 118 9.88 -2.66 2.54
CA GLY A 118 10.76 -3.03 3.65
C GLY A 118 9.97 -3.58 4.83
N GLN A 119 10.49 -4.63 5.48
CA GLN A 119 9.89 -5.28 6.64
C GLN A 119 10.79 -5.16 7.87
N ALA A 120 10.20 -4.79 9.00
CA ALA A 120 10.81 -4.85 10.31
C ALA A 120 9.93 -5.67 11.27
N ILE A 121 10.53 -6.61 12.00
CA ILE A 121 9.83 -7.40 13.01
C ILE A 121 9.62 -6.55 14.26
N SER A 122 8.45 -6.68 14.89
CA SER A 122 8.12 -5.94 16.10
C SER A 122 8.35 -6.79 17.34
N ASP A 123 9.03 -6.24 18.35
CA ASP A 123 9.22 -6.87 19.66
C ASP A 123 7.91 -7.00 20.44
N SER A 124 6.89 -6.22 20.10
CA SER A 124 5.55 -6.34 20.66
C SER A 124 4.66 -7.38 19.98
N GLY A 125 5.21 -8.12 19.02
CA GLY A 125 4.52 -9.09 18.17
C GLY A 125 4.19 -8.52 16.78
N GLY A 126 4.06 -9.39 15.79
CA GLY A 126 3.81 -9.03 14.41
C GLY A 126 4.99 -8.36 13.71
N ASP A 127 4.70 -7.54 12.71
CA ASP A 127 5.69 -6.79 11.95
C ASP A 127 5.10 -5.47 11.41
N ILE A 128 6.02 -4.65 10.87
CA ILE A 128 5.67 -3.43 10.12
C ILE A 128 6.26 -3.54 8.72
N HIS A 129 5.44 -3.29 7.72
CA HIS A 129 5.89 -3.08 6.35
C HIS A 129 5.81 -1.59 6.00
N ALA A 130 6.88 -1.07 5.41
CA ALA A 130 6.91 0.23 4.76
C ALA A 130 6.91 0.01 3.24
N ILE A 131 5.88 0.47 2.55
CA ILE A 131 5.70 0.28 1.11
C ILE A 131 5.76 1.66 0.45
N LEU A 132 6.82 1.90 -0.31
CA LEU A 132 6.97 3.08 -1.15
C LEU A 132 6.60 2.70 -2.59
N TYR A 133 5.55 3.34 -3.13
CA TYR A 133 4.97 2.85 -4.37
C TYR A 133 5.81 3.19 -5.60
N ARG A 134 5.66 4.29 -6.23
CA ARG A 134 6.25 4.61 -7.52
C ARG A 134 7.62 5.29 -7.37
N CYS A 135 8.64 4.49 -7.01
CA CYS A 135 10.00 4.96 -6.77
C CYS A 135 10.82 5.07 -8.06
N ARG A 136 11.76 6.00 -8.09
CA ARG A 136 12.76 6.12 -9.15
C ARG A 136 14.05 6.69 -8.59
N CYS A 137 15.19 6.06 -8.89
CA CYS A 137 16.47 6.63 -8.51
C CYS A 137 16.67 7.99 -9.18
N ASN A 138 16.93 9.01 -8.38
CA ASN A 138 17.09 10.41 -8.81
C ASN A 138 18.53 10.91 -8.66
N ASP A 139 19.37 10.21 -7.89
CA ASP A 139 20.72 10.60 -7.56
C ASP A 139 21.75 9.54 -8.00
N SER A 140 23.02 9.69 -7.59
CA SER A 140 24.08 8.72 -7.82
C SER A 140 23.73 7.34 -7.27
N ILE A 141 24.22 6.32 -7.93
CA ILE A 141 24.24 4.95 -7.43
C ILE A 141 25.71 4.62 -7.24
N GLU A 142 26.08 4.35 -6.01
CA GLU A 142 27.47 4.23 -5.63
C GLU A 142 27.82 2.80 -5.26
N GLY A 143 29.05 2.43 -5.48
CA GLY A 143 29.62 1.19 -5.10
C GLY A 143 31.13 1.24 -5.25
N GLU A 144 31.86 0.70 -4.29
CA GLU A 144 33.30 0.74 -4.24
C GLU A 144 33.87 -0.68 -4.04
N PHE A 145 34.95 -0.97 -4.75
CA PHE A 145 35.78 -2.13 -4.49
C PHE A 145 37.04 -1.66 -3.73
N ALA A 146 37.10 -1.91 -2.43
CA ALA A 146 38.21 -1.56 -1.59
C ALA A 146 38.88 -2.83 -1.02
N ASP A 147 40.19 -2.79 -0.82
CA ASP A 147 40.91 -3.92 -0.24
C ASP A 147 40.54 -4.11 1.24
N GLY A 148 40.12 -5.33 1.59
CA GLY A 148 39.73 -5.68 2.96
C GLY A 148 38.32 -5.26 3.36
N GLU A 149 37.50 -4.68 2.46
CA GLU A 149 36.11 -4.24 2.72
C GLU A 149 35.12 -4.99 1.86
N PHE A 150 33.90 -5.14 2.39
CA PHE A 150 32.79 -5.68 1.61
C PHE A 150 32.20 -4.59 0.72
N PHE A 151 31.77 -5.00 -0.47
CA PHE A 151 31.03 -4.11 -1.36
C PHE A 151 29.68 -3.75 -0.75
N ILE A 152 29.39 -2.46 -0.65
CA ILE A 152 28.08 -1.93 -0.23
C ILE A 152 27.42 -1.25 -1.43
N THR A 153 26.22 -1.70 -1.78
CA THR A 153 25.36 -1.00 -2.73
C THR A 153 24.61 0.10 -1.99
N SER A 154 24.80 1.36 -2.40
CA SER A 154 24.05 2.50 -1.92
C SER A 154 23.23 3.11 -3.05
N ALA A 155 21.96 3.43 -2.80
CA ALA A 155 21.08 4.06 -3.78
C ALA A 155 20.10 5.01 -3.10
N SER A 156 19.98 6.21 -3.66
CA SER A 156 18.97 7.20 -3.31
C SER A 156 17.90 7.28 -4.38
N PHE A 157 16.65 7.43 -3.97
CA PHE A 157 15.51 7.46 -4.87
C PHE A 157 14.36 8.31 -4.32
N LEU A 158 13.53 8.76 -5.22
CA LEU A 158 12.33 9.53 -4.94
C LEU A 158 11.11 8.64 -5.12
N ALA A 159 10.23 8.58 -4.13
CA ALA A 159 8.91 8.00 -4.27
C ALA A 159 7.92 9.07 -4.71
N LEU A 160 7.17 8.75 -5.74
CA LEU A 160 6.15 9.59 -6.36
C LEU A 160 4.77 8.95 -6.13
N PRO A 161 3.68 9.73 -6.16
CA PRO A 161 2.34 9.19 -6.10
C PRO A 161 2.07 8.19 -7.25
N LEU A 162 1.21 7.21 -6.97
CA LEU A 162 0.64 6.36 -8.02
C LEU A 162 -0.13 7.22 -9.01
N LEU A 163 0.01 6.92 -10.30
CA LEU A 163 -0.72 7.59 -11.37
C LEU A 163 -2.11 6.95 -11.53
N ASP A 164 -3.00 7.24 -10.59
CA ASP A 164 -4.43 6.97 -10.74
C ASP A 164 -5.16 8.32 -10.69
N ALA A 165 -6.14 8.54 -11.56
CA ALA A 165 -6.82 9.83 -11.71
C ALA A 165 -7.47 10.34 -10.42
N ASP A 166 -7.81 9.44 -9.51
CA ASP A 166 -8.54 9.74 -8.28
C ASP A 166 -7.80 9.29 -7.00
N PHE A 167 -6.51 8.89 -7.10
CA PHE A 167 -5.82 8.23 -5.99
C PHE A 167 -4.30 8.45 -6.02
N ASP A 168 -3.88 9.55 -5.44
CA ASP A 168 -2.46 9.96 -5.36
C ASP A 168 -1.75 9.30 -4.17
N LEU A 169 -1.82 7.97 -4.05
CA LEU A 169 -1.18 7.23 -2.97
C LEU A 169 0.34 7.26 -3.09
N LEU A 170 1.00 7.70 -2.04
CA LEU A 170 2.45 7.87 -1.99
C LEU A 170 3.15 6.69 -1.32
N TYR A 171 2.66 6.27 -0.15
CA TYR A 171 3.19 5.14 0.61
C TYR A 171 2.14 4.54 1.54
N ASP A 172 2.39 3.32 2.01
CA ASP A 172 1.65 2.68 3.09
C ASP A 172 2.59 2.20 4.21
N PHE A 173 2.13 2.33 5.45
CA PHE A 173 2.65 1.58 6.59
C PHE A 173 1.62 0.55 7.01
N VAL A 174 2.01 -0.72 6.96
CA VAL A 174 1.13 -1.84 7.30
C VAL A 174 1.63 -2.48 8.57
N GLN A 175 0.82 -2.46 9.63
CA GLN A 175 1.08 -3.22 10.86
C GLN A 175 0.31 -4.53 10.80
N ASN A 176 1.03 -5.65 10.81
CA ASN A 176 0.44 -6.98 10.90
C ASN A 176 0.49 -7.50 12.34
N GLU A 177 -0.60 -8.11 12.80
CA GLU A 177 -0.66 -8.75 14.13
C GLU A 177 0.24 -9.98 14.22
N THR A 178 0.41 -10.67 13.11
CA THR A 178 1.34 -11.80 12.95
C THR A 178 2.33 -11.48 11.84
N ALA A 179 3.61 -11.70 12.09
CA ALA A 179 4.66 -11.42 11.12
C ALA A 179 4.43 -12.18 9.80
N THR A 180 4.39 -11.45 8.71
CA THR A 180 4.08 -11.94 7.37
C THR A 180 5.20 -11.57 6.41
N ALA A 181 5.88 -12.56 5.83
CA ALA A 181 6.97 -12.30 4.89
C ALA A 181 6.48 -11.55 3.64
N ILE A 182 7.32 -10.64 3.13
CA ILE A 182 7.07 -9.96 1.85
C ILE A 182 7.03 -11.03 0.74
N PRO A 183 5.94 -11.15 -0.04
CA PRO A 183 5.83 -12.17 -1.06
C PRO A 183 6.78 -11.90 -2.24
N THR A 184 7.24 -12.97 -2.91
CA THR A 184 8.03 -12.87 -4.15
C THR A 184 7.15 -12.51 -5.36
N THR A 185 5.87 -12.89 -5.33
CA THR A 185 4.88 -12.36 -6.27
C THR A 185 4.25 -11.14 -5.62
N PRO A 186 4.48 -9.93 -6.16
CA PRO A 186 4.03 -8.71 -5.52
C PRO A 186 2.50 -8.65 -5.47
N VAL A 187 1.98 -8.14 -4.37
CA VAL A 187 0.56 -7.84 -4.28
C VAL A 187 0.27 -6.60 -5.13
N ALA A 188 -0.85 -6.59 -5.86
CA ALA A 188 -1.24 -5.44 -6.69
C ALA A 188 -1.28 -4.14 -5.88
N ASN A 189 -0.94 -3.04 -6.52
CA ASN A 189 -1.08 -1.72 -5.89
C ASN A 189 -2.54 -1.47 -5.47
N PRO A 190 -2.76 -0.75 -4.38
CA PRO A 190 -4.11 -0.33 -4.00
C PRO A 190 -4.77 0.49 -5.10
N THR A 191 -6.09 0.39 -5.19
CA THR A 191 -6.91 1.21 -6.09
C THR A 191 -8.02 1.85 -5.27
N LEU A 192 -8.38 3.07 -5.58
CA LEU A 192 -9.50 3.73 -4.93
C LEU A 192 -10.80 2.97 -5.20
N LEU A 193 -11.56 2.69 -4.15
CA LEU A 193 -12.90 2.17 -4.24
C LEU A 193 -13.88 3.24 -3.76
N ALA A 194 -14.92 3.51 -4.54
CA ALA A 194 -15.98 4.42 -4.11
C ALA A 194 -16.66 3.92 -2.84
N ALA A 195 -17.05 4.83 -1.95
CA ALA A 195 -17.84 4.46 -0.79
C ALA A 195 -19.24 3.99 -1.23
N PRO A 196 -19.72 2.82 -0.78
CA PRO A 196 -21.09 2.39 -1.08
C PRO A 196 -22.12 3.35 -0.49
N VAL A 197 -23.30 3.43 -1.08
CA VAL A 197 -24.45 4.14 -0.47
C VAL A 197 -25.36 3.10 0.16
N LEU A 198 -25.60 3.21 1.48
CA LEU A 198 -26.39 2.27 2.26
C LEU A 198 -27.79 2.82 2.52
N THR A 199 -28.83 1.99 2.35
CA THR A 199 -30.22 2.30 2.70
C THR A 199 -30.84 1.15 3.51
N ALA A 200 -31.76 1.47 4.40
CA ALA A 200 -32.56 0.46 5.09
C ALA A 200 -33.64 -0.07 4.17
N GLY A 201 -33.75 -1.39 4.11
CA GLY A 201 -34.90 -2.09 3.57
C GLY A 201 -35.92 -2.45 4.67
N THR A 202 -36.54 -3.62 4.56
CA THR A 202 -37.54 -4.08 5.53
C THR A 202 -36.90 -4.43 6.87
N THR A 203 -37.49 -3.92 7.95
CA THR A 203 -37.12 -4.24 9.33
C THR A 203 -38.21 -5.15 9.93
N SER A 204 -37.79 -6.17 10.68
CA SER A 204 -38.69 -7.02 11.49
C SER A 204 -38.20 -7.09 12.93
N ALA A 205 -38.86 -7.87 13.76
CA ALA A 205 -38.48 -8.09 15.16
C ALA A 205 -37.04 -8.64 15.33
N THR A 206 -36.57 -9.44 14.37
CA THR A 206 -35.29 -10.16 14.47
C THR A 206 -34.42 -10.06 13.22
N THR A 207 -34.84 -9.32 12.21
CA THR A 207 -34.11 -9.19 10.95
C THR A 207 -34.11 -7.78 10.39
N GLN A 208 -33.05 -7.40 9.71
CA GLN A 208 -32.92 -6.16 8.94
C GLN A 208 -32.43 -6.44 7.55
N VAL A 209 -33.16 -5.97 6.54
CA VAL A 209 -32.71 -5.94 5.16
C VAL A 209 -31.96 -4.64 4.91
N LEU A 210 -30.76 -4.74 4.36
CA LEU A 210 -29.92 -3.61 3.96
C LEU A 210 -29.76 -3.65 2.45
N ASN A 211 -29.96 -2.51 1.80
CA ASN A 211 -29.71 -2.33 0.37
C ASN A 211 -28.55 -1.36 0.20
N PHE A 212 -27.64 -1.65 -0.71
CA PHE A 212 -26.54 -0.76 -1.02
C PHE A 212 -26.16 -0.83 -2.50
N THR A 213 -25.57 0.26 -3.00
CA THR A 213 -25.05 0.30 -4.36
C THR A 213 -23.79 -0.55 -4.45
N ASP A 214 -23.73 -1.46 -5.42
CA ASP A 214 -22.50 -2.20 -5.71
C ASP A 214 -21.40 -1.23 -6.19
N VAL A 215 -20.20 -1.47 -5.73
CA VAL A 215 -19.01 -0.71 -6.16
C VAL A 215 -18.34 -1.52 -7.27
N PRO A 216 -18.33 -1.03 -8.51
CA PRO A 216 -17.62 -1.70 -9.60
C PRO A 216 -16.18 -1.97 -9.19
N THR A 217 -15.67 -3.14 -9.52
CA THR A 217 -14.31 -3.60 -9.14
C THR A 217 -14.13 -4.10 -7.70
N ALA A 218 -15.03 -3.86 -6.76
CA ALA A 218 -14.99 -4.51 -5.46
C ALA A 218 -15.23 -6.03 -5.59
N THR A 219 -14.51 -6.81 -4.79
CA THR A 219 -14.73 -8.27 -4.74
C THR A 219 -15.74 -8.67 -3.67
N THR A 220 -15.84 -7.87 -2.61
CA THR A 220 -16.76 -8.09 -1.49
C THR A 220 -17.17 -6.76 -0.87
N HIS A 221 -18.30 -6.80 -0.14
CA HIS A 221 -18.76 -5.70 0.71
C HIS A 221 -18.87 -6.21 2.14
N GLN A 222 -18.26 -5.50 3.11
CA GLN A 222 -18.30 -5.86 4.51
C GLN A 222 -19.24 -4.96 5.28
N VAL A 223 -20.28 -5.53 5.88
CA VAL A 223 -21.22 -4.82 6.76
C VAL A 223 -20.65 -4.77 8.19
N TYR A 224 -20.79 -3.61 8.81
CA TYR A 224 -20.53 -3.39 10.22
C TYR A 224 -21.80 -3.00 10.93
N GLU A 225 -22.02 -3.56 12.10
CA GLU A 225 -23.16 -3.34 12.97
C GLU A 225 -22.72 -2.74 14.29
N LYS A 226 -23.56 -1.90 14.87
CA LYS A 226 -23.43 -1.40 16.22
C LYS A 226 -24.78 -1.43 16.90
N GLN A 227 -24.90 -2.11 18.05
CA GLN A 227 -26.09 -2.13 18.89
C GLN A 227 -26.04 -0.96 19.88
N GLY A 228 -27.02 -0.07 19.84
CA GLY A 228 -27.11 1.10 20.72
C GLY A 228 -25.81 1.90 20.79
N ALA A 229 -25.27 2.07 21.99
CA ALA A 229 -23.99 2.76 22.24
C ALA A 229 -22.75 1.83 22.17
N GLY A 230 -22.91 0.56 21.78
CA GLY A 230 -21.82 -0.42 21.69
C GLY A 230 -20.75 -0.09 20.66
N SER A 231 -19.81 -1.00 20.47
CA SER A 231 -18.75 -0.88 19.45
C SER A 231 -19.19 -1.44 18.09
N TRP A 232 -18.56 -0.97 17.01
CA TRP A 232 -18.76 -1.50 15.68
C TRP A 232 -18.14 -2.89 15.53
N ALA A 233 -18.90 -3.85 15.03
CA ALA A 233 -18.46 -5.21 14.72
C ALA A 233 -18.79 -5.59 13.27
N ALA A 234 -17.92 -6.36 12.62
CA ALA A 234 -18.22 -6.93 11.32
C ALA A 234 -19.23 -8.09 11.49
N VAL A 235 -20.35 -8.06 10.77
CA VAL A 235 -21.44 -9.05 10.96
C VAL A 235 -21.83 -9.81 9.70
N SER A 236 -21.63 -9.23 8.53
CA SER A 236 -21.97 -9.87 7.25
C SER A 236 -21.06 -9.35 6.16
N SER A 237 -20.83 -10.16 5.13
CA SER A 237 -20.18 -9.74 3.90
C SER A 237 -21.06 -10.14 2.72
N ALA A 238 -21.35 -9.18 1.85
CA ALA A 238 -22.04 -9.42 0.59
C ALA A 238 -21.00 -9.44 -0.54
N ARG A 239 -21.24 -10.26 -1.56
CA ARG A 239 -20.36 -10.37 -2.73
C ARG A 239 -20.48 -9.12 -3.61
N GLY A 240 -19.35 -8.55 -4.03
CA GLY A 240 -19.28 -7.45 -5.00
C GLY A 240 -18.99 -7.95 -6.42
N GLY A 241 -18.86 -7.02 -7.36
CA GLY A 241 -18.41 -7.30 -8.73
C GLY A 241 -19.55 -7.48 -9.76
N GLN A 242 -20.75 -7.00 -9.45
CA GLN A 242 -21.83 -6.83 -10.42
C GLN A 242 -21.90 -5.36 -10.89
N PRO A 243 -22.28 -5.08 -12.14
CA PRO A 243 -22.37 -3.70 -12.60
C PRO A 243 -23.50 -2.96 -11.86
N ALA A 244 -23.19 -1.83 -11.25
CA ALA A 244 -24.05 -0.74 -10.73
C ALA A 244 -25.46 -1.10 -10.19
N ASP A 245 -25.67 -2.33 -9.74
CA ASP A 245 -26.95 -2.79 -9.22
C ASP A 245 -27.04 -2.66 -7.70
N VAL A 246 -28.25 -2.55 -7.19
CA VAL A 246 -28.50 -2.54 -5.74
C VAL A 246 -28.33 -3.95 -5.21
N VAL A 247 -27.34 -4.14 -4.34
CA VAL A 247 -27.12 -5.40 -3.63
C VAL A 247 -27.93 -5.40 -2.34
N THR A 248 -28.59 -6.51 -2.06
CA THR A 248 -29.38 -6.70 -0.84
C THR A 248 -28.72 -7.74 0.06
N THR A 249 -28.60 -7.43 1.35
CA THR A 249 -28.18 -8.41 2.38
C THR A 249 -29.15 -8.36 3.55
N THR A 250 -29.34 -9.50 4.21
CA THR A 250 -30.23 -9.61 5.38
C THR A 250 -29.38 -9.95 6.61
N ILE A 251 -29.47 -9.09 7.62
CA ILE A 251 -28.91 -9.33 8.96
C ILE A 251 -29.99 -10.04 9.78
N THR A 252 -29.61 -11.09 10.48
CA THR A 252 -30.52 -11.94 11.28
C THR A 252 -30.02 -12.02 12.73
N GLY A 253 -30.89 -12.50 13.63
CA GLY A 253 -30.54 -12.69 15.06
C GLY A 253 -30.57 -11.40 15.86
N LEU A 254 -31.29 -10.37 15.38
CA LEU A 254 -31.47 -9.12 16.10
C LEU A 254 -32.41 -9.29 17.29
N VAL A 255 -32.26 -8.43 18.30
CA VAL A 255 -33.12 -8.35 19.48
C VAL A 255 -34.27 -7.37 19.22
N THR A 256 -35.49 -7.76 19.54
CA THR A 256 -36.71 -6.94 19.43
C THR A 256 -36.58 -5.64 20.23
N ALA A 257 -37.21 -4.57 19.73
CA ALA A 257 -37.24 -3.23 20.34
C ALA A 257 -35.85 -2.64 20.64
N THR A 258 -34.87 -2.99 19.81
CA THR A 258 -33.46 -2.60 20.00
C THR A 258 -32.99 -1.76 18.84
N GLN A 259 -32.23 -0.69 19.13
CA GLN A 259 -31.63 0.16 18.11
C GLN A 259 -30.33 -0.43 17.58
N TYR A 260 -30.21 -0.47 16.26
CA TYR A 260 -29.01 -0.88 15.53
C TYR A 260 -28.59 0.19 14.53
N SER A 261 -27.28 0.34 14.38
CA SER A 261 -26.69 1.19 13.34
C SER A 261 -25.81 0.34 12.43
N TYR A 262 -25.88 0.61 11.13
CA TYR A 262 -25.14 -0.12 10.10
C TYR A 262 -24.33 0.84 9.25
N LYS A 263 -23.18 0.37 8.81
CA LYS A 263 -22.34 0.96 7.77
C LYS A 263 -21.65 -0.13 6.99
N ILE A 264 -21.23 0.16 5.77
CA ILE A 264 -20.64 -0.82 4.86
C ILE A 264 -19.37 -0.26 4.20
N VAL A 265 -18.43 -1.11 3.87
CA VAL A 265 -17.27 -0.79 3.04
C VAL A 265 -17.18 -1.75 1.87
N ALA A 266 -16.75 -1.27 0.73
CA ALA A 266 -16.35 -2.10 -0.40
C ALA A 266 -14.90 -2.56 -0.20
N LYS A 267 -14.60 -3.81 -0.55
CA LYS A 267 -13.27 -4.41 -0.43
C LYS A 267 -12.83 -5.07 -1.71
N LYS A 268 -11.55 -4.93 -2.01
CA LYS A 268 -10.79 -5.65 -3.02
C LYS A 268 -9.46 -6.05 -2.40
N THR A 269 -8.69 -6.92 -3.03
CA THR A 269 -7.32 -7.22 -2.59
C THR A 269 -6.55 -5.92 -2.41
N ASN A 270 -6.05 -5.66 -1.19
CA ASN A 270 -5.32 -4.47 -0.77
C ASN A 270 -6.04 -3.11 -0.91
N SER A 271 -7.35 -3.12 -1.08
CA SER A 271 -8.11 -1.88 -1.17
C SER A 271 -9.38 -1.97 -0.34
N THR A 272 -9.69 -0.91 0.38
CA THR A 272 -10.93 -0.77 1.14
C THR A 272 -11.44 0.65 0.94
N SER A 273 -12.71 0.80 0.59
CA SER A 273 -13.34 2.11 0.46
C SER A 273 -13.48 2.80 1.82
N ASP A 274 -13.78 4.08 1.79
CA ASP A 274 -14.37 4.75 2.95
C ASP A 274 -15.69 4.07 3.35
N TYR A 275 -16.11 4.32 4.61
CA TYR A 275 -17.40 3.85 5.07
C TYR A 275 -18.54 4.56 4.33
N SER A 276 -19.61 3.80 4.06
CA SER A 276 -20.89 4.38 3.63
C SER A 276 -21.45 5.37 4.67
N ASN A 277 -22.50 6.05 4.32
CA ASN A 277 -23.39 6.67 5.28
C ASN A 277 -23.86 5.64 6.33
N THR A 278 -24.16 6.11 7.54
CA THR A 278 -24.71 5.26 8.61
C THR A 278 -26.23 5.22 8.51
N VAL A 279 -26.78 4.02 8.55
CA VAL A 279 -28.23 3.78 8.67
C VAL A 279 -28.55 3.28 10.06
N THR A 280 -29.51 3.91 10.72
CA THR A 280 -29.97 3.53 12.06
C THR A 280 -31.42 3.11 12.03
N ILE A 281 -31.76 1.97 12.63
CA ILE A 281 -33.08 1.39 12.72
C ILE A 281 -33.40 0.95 14.14
N THR A 282 -34.66 0.73 14.43
CA THR A 282 -35.11 0.04 15.64
C THR A 282 -35.98 -1.14 15.23
N THR A 283 -35.64 -2.32 15.72
CA THR A 283 -36.43 -3.56 15.50
C THR A 283 -37.81 -3.44 16.16
N SER A 284 -38.81 -3.99 15.53
CA SER A 284 -40.22 -3.93 16.00
C SER A 284 -40.54 -4.97 17.05
#